data_74c49c19356d944a77e5d620231c98c5
#
_entry.id   74c49c19356d944a77e5d620231c98c5
#
_cell.length_a   1.000
_cell.length_b   1.000
_cell.length_c   1.000
_cell.angle_alpha   90.00
_cell.angle_beta   90.00
_cell.angle_gamma   90.00
#
_symmetry.space_group_name_H-M   'P 1'
#
loop_
_entity.id
_entity.type
_entity.pdbx_description
1 polymer ?
#
loop_
_entity_poly.entity_id
_entity_poly.type
_entity_poly.pdbx_seq_one_letter_code
_entity_poly.pdbx_strand_id
1 'polypeptide(L)'
;MRSMPRAAVLALALLSGCATAPPAAIAPAPVAAARTAPAPAATTPPGTAIASAHVLATQAGLDMIRQGGNAFDAAIAVSATLSVVEPVSSGIGGGGFFLLHDAKTGRDVFVDAREVAPESASPEAYLDAKGDLDRDRATNGPWSAGIPGLPAALVHLSEKYGRLPLSTTLAPAIRVAREGFEVYPRLEKGYASRREVMERYRGTREVFLADGTPPVTGEMLRQPDLARTFELLAKEGFDGFYRGDVAAKLLASVKEEGGRWTAQELAGYRVHEREPLRFEYRDWRVTTAPPPSSGGVAIAQMLQMLEGWDLKELEPAKRTHLIVESMRRAYRDRTIFLGDPDFVKVPVQRLIDPAYAAGWRASIHPEKALPSAMLAGTPAPLEDEDTTHFSIIDGEGNRVSATQTINLTYGSGLVAPGTGVLLNNEMDDFALKPGTPNAFGVMGFEANAPVPGKRMLSSMTPSWIESDAKLAVMGAPGGSRIITQVLQAILAYDMGMDAQAVAALPRVHHQWLPDVIAAEPGALGPEVIALLKAMGHTVNAGENTWGNLQTVAWDKRADTLSGGTDPRNPVGEAAVLLEAEAP
;
A
#
# COMPACT_ATOMS: atom_id res chain seq x y z
N MET A 1 -82.04 13.38 -20.84
CA MET A 1 -83.01 14.06 -21.80
C MET A 1 -82.21 14.65 -22.95
N ARG A 2 -82.57 14.18 -24.18
CA ARG A 2 -82.51 14.87 -25.50
C ARG A 2 -81.09 15.36 -25.92
N SER A 3 -80.61 15.17 -27.13
CA SER A 3 -80.95 14.37 -28.33
C SER A 3 -79.91 14.77 -29.37
N MET A 4 -79.41 13.81 -30.11
CA MET A 4 -78.73 14.02 -31.40
C MET A 4 -79.64 14.79 -32.43
N PRO A 5 -79.10 15.35 -33.54
CA PRO A 5 -79.13 14.50 -34.73
C PRO A 5 -77.93 14.59 -35.67
N ARG A 6 -77.89 13.59 -36.56
CA ARG A 6 -77.09 13.36 -37.76
C ARG A 6 -77.47 14.24 -38.97
N ALA A 7 -76.48 14.45 -39.84
CA ALA A 7 -76.65 14.51 -41.32
C ALA A 7 -75.26 14.46 -41.96
N ALA A 8 -74.79 13.58 -42.69
CA ALA A 8 -75.09 12.92 -43.99
C ALA A 8 -74.72 13.75 -45.23
N VAL A 9 -73.69 13.27 -45.96
CA VAL A 9 -73.50 13.09 -47.41
C VAL A 9 -73.25 14.30 -48.25
N LEU A 10 -72.10 14.39 -48.99
CA LEU A 10 -72.11 14.19 -50.49
C LEU A 10 -70.65 14.01 -51.01
N ALA A 11 -70.44 12.96 -51.80
CA ALA A 11 -69.25 12.68 -52.57
C ALA A 11 -69.28 13.49 -53.92
N LEU A 12 -68.08 13.90 -54.32
CA LEU A 12 -67.87 14.24 -55.75
C LEU A 12 -66.49 13.75 -56.18
N ALA A 13 -66.46 12.82 -57.11
CA ALA A 13 -65.28 12.27 -57.73
C ALA A 13 -64.85 13.23 -58.89
N LEU A 14 -63.54 13.49 -58.96
CA LEU A 14 -62.92 13.98 -60.19
C LEU A 14 -61.65 13.15 -60.45
N LEU A 15 -61.71 12.40 -61.54
CA LEU A 15 -60.64 11.69 -62.20
C LEU A 15 -59.66 12.67 -62.83
N SER A 16 -58.36 12.54 -62.57
CA SER A 16 -57.32 13.06 -63.43
C SER A 16 -56.04 12.26 -63.32
N GLY A 17 -55.67 11.59 -64.37
CA GLY A 17 -54.40 11.34 -64.99
C GLY A 17 -53.28 10.76 -64.14
N CYS A 18 -53.04 9.44 -64.25
CA CYS A 18 -51.78 8.81 -63.91
C CYS A 18 -50.65 9.21 -64.83
N ALA A 19 -49.58 9.82 -64.27
CA ALA A 19 -48.25 9.79 -64.87
C ALA A 19 -47.35 8.97 -63.97
N THR A 20 -47.01 7.78 -64.40
CA THR A 20 -46.08 6.87 -63.68
C THR A 20 -44.64 7.35 -63.85
N ALA A 21 -44.01 7.82 -62.74
CA ALA A 21 -42.56 8.01 -62.70
C ALA A 21 -41.88 6.67 -62.50
N PRO A 22 -40.69 6.41 -63.08
CA PRO A 22 -39.94 5.16 -62.86
C PRO A 22 -39.45 5.08 -61.45
N PRO A 23 -39.33 3.85 -60.86
CA PRO A 23 -38.85 3.67 -59.49
C PRO A 23 -37.37 4.12 -59.39
N ALA A 24 -37.08 4.99 -58.42
CA ALA A 24 -35.74 5.36 -58.07
C ALA A 24 -34.95 4.11 -57.61
N ALA A 25 -33.77 3.89 -58.18
CA ALA A 25 -32.86 2.82 -57.79
C ALA A 25 -32.47 3.02 -56.34
N ILE A 26 -32.80 2.06 -55.49
CA ILE A 26 -32.36 2.00 -54.09
C ILE A 26 -30.87 1.71 -54.13
N ALA A 27 -30.01 2.68 -53.74
CA ALA A 27 -28.61 2.46 -53.53
C ALA A 27 -28.44 1.40 -52.40
N PRO A 28 -27.52 0.40 -52.54
CA PRO A 28 -27.29 -0.56 -51.47
C PRO A 28 -26.80 0.18 -50.24
N ALA A 29 -27.40 -0.12 -49.10
CA ALA A 29 -26.94 0.37 -47.78
C ALA A 29 -25.48 0.01 -47.59
N PRO A 30 -24.65 0.88 -46.99
CA PRO A 30 -23.26 0.52 -46.69
C PRO A 30 -23.25 -0.72 -45.82
N VAL A 31 -22.56 -1.74 -46.28
CA VAL A 31 -22.29 -2.97 -45.47
C VAL A 31 -21.56 -2.51 -44.23
N ALA A 32 -22.19 -2.63 -43.06
CA ALA A 32 -21.55 -2.39 -41.79
C ALA A 32 -20.28 -3.27 -41.74
N ALA A 33 -19.12 -2.65 -41.59
CA ALA A 33 -17.87 -3.37 -41.40
C ALA A 33 -18.09 -4.38 -40.28
N ALA A 34 -17.86 -5.65 -40.57
CA ALA A 34 -17.93 -6.72 -39.59
C ALA A 34 -16.99 -6.35 -38.44
N ARG A 35 -17.56 -6.13 -37.24
CA ARG A 35 -16.76 -6.00 -36.03
C ARG A 35 -16.02 -7.32 -35.87
N THR A 36 -14.70 -7.32 -36.13
CA THR A 36 -13.84 -8.45 -35.80
C THR A 36 -14.05 -8.76 -34.32
N ALA A 37 -14.35 -10.01 -34.01
CA ALA A 37 -14.39 -10.46 -32.64
C ALA A 37 -13.07 -10.08 -31.95
N PRO A 38 -13.07 -9.60 -30.71
CA PRO A 38 -11.85 -9.29 -30.01
C PRO A 38 -10.95 -10.53 -29.98
N ALA A 39 -9.65 -10.35 -30.15
CA ALA A 39 -8.67 -11.43 -30.02
C ALA A 39 -8.82 -12.09 -28.64
N PRO A 40 -8.60 -13.41 -28.53
CA PRO A 40 -8.57 -14.07 -27.23
C PRO A 40 -7.49 -13.38 -26.36
N ALA A 41 -7.79 -13.16 -25.07
CA ALA A 41 -6.85 -12.58 -24.13
C ALA A 41 -5.63 -13.50 -23.96
N ALA A 42 -4.43 -12.92 -23.86
CA ALA A 42 -3.21 -13.67 -23.58
C ALA A 42 -3.32 -14.34 -22.18
N THR A 43 -2.71 -15.52 -22.07
CA THR A 43 -2.77 -16.33 -20.84
C THR A 43 -1.56 -16.14 -19.94
N THR A 44 -0.43 -15.65 -20.50
CA THR A 44 0.82 -15.34 -19.79
C THR A 44 1.31 -13.97 -20.23
N PRO A 45 1.96 -13.20 -19.35
CA PRO A 45 2.53 -11.90 -19.70
C PRO A 45 3.66 -12.03 -20.74
N PRO A 46 3.91 -11.01 -21.59
CA PRO A 46 4.96 -11.06 -22.60
C PRO A 46 6.38 -10.81 -22.03
N GLY A 47 6.53 -10.78 -20.73
CA GLY A 47 7.78 -10.53 -20.04
C GLY A 47 7.57 -10.16 -18.57
N THR A 48 8.52 -9.43 -18.01
CA THR A 48 8.53 -9.01 -16.60
C THR A 48 8.36 -7.50 -16.47
N ALA A 49 7.53 -7.06 -15.53
CA ALA A 49 7.39 -5.67 -15.13
C ALA A 49 7.67 -5.52 -13.62
N ILE A 50 8.50 -4.54 -13.26
CA ILE A 50 8.86 -4.21 -11.87
C ILE A 50 8.71 -2.70 -11.67
N ALA A 51 8.03 -2.29 -10.60
CA ALA A 51 7.99 -0.91 -10.13
C ALA A 51 8.40 -0.86 -8.66
N SER A 52 9.36 -0.02 -8.32
CA SER A 52 9.83 0.19 -6.95
C SER A 52 10.24 1.62 -6.67
N ALA A 53 10.39 1.95 -5.41
CA ALA A 53 10.70 3.30 -4.96
C ALA A 53 12.14 3.75 -5.27
N HIS A 54 13.01 2.87 -5.79
CA HIS A 54 14.39 3.23 -6.12
C HIS A 54 14.93 2.45 -7.31
N VAL A 55 15.58 3.15 -8.26
CA VAL A 55 16.16 2.56 -9.48
C VAL A 55 17.08 1.37 -9.19
N LEU A 56 17.95 1.45 -8.18
CA LEU A 56 18.85 0.34 -7.82
C LEU A 56 18.10 -0.92 -7.37
N ALA A 57 16.94 -0.75 -6.75
CA ALA A 57 16.12 -1.88 -6.33
C ALA A 57 15.38 -2.51 -7.54
N THR A 58 14.82 -1.69 -8.42
CA THR A 58 14.21 -2.18 -9.68
C THR A 58 15.22 -2.97 -10.51
N GLN A 59 16.44 -2.43 -10.69
CA GLN A 59 17.52 -3.11 -11.44
C GLN A 59 17.96 -4.40 -10.75
N ALA A 60 18.05 -4.43 -9.40
CA ALA A 60 18.35 -5.65 -8.66
C ALA A 60 17.32 -6.77 -8.95
N GLY A 61 16.03 -6.42 -9.01
CA GLY A 61 14.97 -7.36 -9.37
C GLY A 61 15.11 -7.88 -10.82
N LEU A 62 15.33 -6.98 -11.79
CA LEU A 62 15.55 -7.35 -13.19
C LEU A 62 16.78 -8.24 -13.38
N ASP A 63 17.84 -8.01 -12.59
CA ASP A 63 19.04 -8.85 -12.64
C ASP A 63 18.75 -10.29 -12.17
N MET A 64 17.84 -10.49 -11.23
CA MET A 64 17.40 -11.84 -10.85
C MET A 64 16.65 -12.53 -11.98
N ILE A 65 15.76 -11.82 -12.66
CA ILE A 65 15.05 -12.36 -13.84
C ILE A 65 16.04 -12.75 -14.94
N ARG A 66 17.01 -11.89 -15.27
CA ARG A 66 18.07 -12.19 -16.27
C ARG A 66 18.94 -13.40 -15.91
N GLN A 67 19.06 -13.73 -14.63
CA GLN A 67 19.76 -14.90 -14.12
C GLN A 67 18.88 -16.17 -14.05
N GLY A 68 17.65 -16.13 -14.59
CA GLY A 68 16.71 -17.26 -14.59
C GLY A 68 15.89 -17.41 -13.31
N GLY A 69 15.90 -16.41 -12.46
CA GLY A 69 15.00 -16.30 -11.29
C GLY A 69 13.56 -15.99 -11.70
N ASN A 70 12.67 -16.04 -10.74
CA ASN A 70 11.25 -15.71 -10.89
C ASN A 70 10.89 -14.41 -10.12
N ALA A 71 9.60 -14.03 -10.12
CA ALA A 71 9.13 -12.85 -9.40
C ALA A 71 9.45 -12.87 -7.89
N PHE A 72 9.57 -14.04 -7.28
CA PHE A 72 9.89 -14.17 -5.86
C PHE A 72 11.37 -13.93 -5.58
N ASP A 73 12.28 -14.39 -6.45
CA ASP A 73 13.71 -14.04 -6.41
C ASP A 73 13.92 -12.55 -6.62
N ALA A 74 13.20 -11.97 -7.60
CA ALA A 74 13.20 -10.53 -7.83
C ALA A 74 12.71 -9.76 -6.60
N ALA A 75 11.64 -10.24 -5.94
CA ALA A 75 11.10 -9.62 -4.74
C ALA A 75 12.10 -9.60 -3.57
N ILE A 76 12.88 -10.68 -3.38
CA ILE A 76 13.95 -10.72 -2.37
C ILE A 76 15.00 -9.66 -2.67
N ALA A 77 15.47 -9.57 -3.93
CA ALA A 77 16.50 -8.62 -4.32
C ALA A 77 16.02 -7.16 -4.22
N VAL A 78 14.79 -6.87 -4.66
CA VAL A 78 14.16 -5.55 -4.53
C VAL A 78 14.04 -5.16 -3.06
N SER A 79 13.45 -6.03 -2.23
CA SER A 79 13.21 -5.80 -0.80
C SER A 79 14.50 -5.56 -0.03
N ALA A 80 15.51 -6.41 -0.23
CA ALA A 80 16.82 -6.26 0.41
C ALA A 80 17.53 -4.96 -0.04
N THR A 81 17.45 -4.61 -1.34
CA THR A 81 18.07 -3.39 -1.86
C THR A 81 17.37 -2.14 -1.32
N LEU A 82 16.02 -2.12 -1.28
CA LEU A 82 15.26 -1.03 -0.65
C LEU A 82 15.63 -0.84 0.83
N SER A 83 15.90 -1.94 1.55
CA SER A 83 16.36 -1.88 2.95
C SER A 83 17.74 -1.19 3.12
N VAL A 84 18.50 -1.06 2.03
CA VAL A 84 19.77 -0.33 2.00
C VAL A 84 19.60 1.11 1.54
N VAL A 85 18.85 1.32 0.44
CA VAL A 85 18.79 2.62 -0.24
C VAL A 85 17.67 3.53 0.26
N GLU A 86 16.73 3.00 1.03
CA GLU A 86 15.64 3.77 1.65
C GLU A 86 15.62 3.67 3.19
N PRO A 87 16.73 3.94 3.90
CA PRO A 87 16.76 3.85 5.37
C PRO A 87 15.80 4.81 6.06
N VAL A 88 15.29 5.79 5.34
CA VAL A 88 14.23 6.70 5.78
C VAL A 88 12.88 5.97 5.96
N SER A 89 12.63 4.93 5.16
CA SER A 89 11.29 4.31 5.00
C SER A 89 11.26 2.83 5.40
N SER A 90 12.36 2.11 5.22
CA SER A 90 12.43 0.65 5.39
C SER A 90 13.80 0.17 5.82
N GLY A 91 13.89 -1.09 6.27
CA GLY A 91 15.14 -1.71 6.67
C GLY A 91 14.91 -3.11 7.22
N ILE A 92 15.97 -3.93 7.28
CA ILE A 92 15.88 -5.29 7.84
C ILE A 92 15.65 -5.31 9.36
N GLY A 93 15.68 -4.15 10.01
CA GLY A 93 15.25 -4.01 11.41
C GLY A 93 13.73 -3.78 11.55
N GLY A 94 12.97 -3.88 10.47
CA GLY A 94 11.53 -3.74 10.38
C GLY A 94 10.80 -5.01 9.92
N GLY A 95 9.64 -4.82 9.30
CA GLY A 95 8.81 -5.90 8.78
C GLY A 95 8.11 -5.55 7.48
N GLY A 96 7.17 -6.40 7.08
CA GLY A 96 6.44 -6.19 5.85
C GLY A 96 5.39 -7.26 5.56
N PHE A 97 4.62 -6.98 4.53
CA PHE A 97 3.63 -7.88 3.95
C PHE A 97 3.92 -8.14 2.49
N PHE A 98 3.88 -9.41 2.09
CA PHE A 98 4.08 -9.83 0.72
C PHE A 98 2.85 -10.61 0.27
N LEU A 99 2.13 -10.07 -0.69
CA LEU A 99 1.03 -10.74 -1.35
C LEU A 99 1.58 -11.40 -2.61
N LEU A 100 1.49 -12.72 -2.69
CA LEU A 100 2.11 -13.57 -3.71
C LEU A 100 1.05 -14.30 -4.51
N HIS A 101 1.26 -14.43 -5.83
CA HIS A 101 0.56 -15.37 -6.70
C HIS A 101 1.59 -16.30 -7.33
N ASP A 102 1.47 -17.58 -7.07
CA ASP A 102 2.24 -18.63 -7.77
C ASP A 102 1.43 -19.12 -8.98
N ALA A 103 1.83 -18.69 -10.15
CA ALA A 103 1.15 -19.01 -11.40
C ALA A 103 1.13 -20.51 -11.71
N LYS A 104 2.16 -21.27 -11.29
CA LYS A 104 2.26 -22.72 -11.49
C LYS A 104 1.16 -23.47 -10.73
N THR A 105 0.84 -23.05 -9.53
CA THR A 105 -0.16 -23.68 -8.66
C THR A 105 -1.51 -22.97 -8.68
N GLY A 106 -1.57 -21.75 -9.20
CA GLY A 106 -2.72 -20.86 -9.15
C GLY A 106 -3.05 -20.38 -7.72
N ARG A 107 -2.10 -20.48 -6.80
CA ARG A 107 -2.31 -20.17 -5.39
C ARG A 107 -1.89 -18.75 -5.06
N ASP A 108 -2.75 -18.03 -4.37
CA ASP A 108 -2.43 -16.76 -3.73
C ASP A 108 -2.09 -16.99 -2.26
N VAL A 109 -1.05 -16.32 -1.78
CA VAL A 109 -0.58 -16.40 -0.39
C VAL A 109 -0.25 -15.01 0.10
N PHE A 110 -0.66 -14.70 1.32
CA PHE A 110 -0.23 -13.50 2.02
C PHE A 110 0.81 -13.87 3.08
N VAL A 111 2.05 -13.45 2.86
CA VAL A 111 3.17 -13.65 3.79
C VAL A 111 3.19 -12.48 4.77
N ASP A 112 2.79 -12.78 6.00
CA ASP A 112 2.78 -11.84 7.13
C ASP A 112 4.13 -11.93 7.88
N ALA A 113 4.98 -10.95 7.62
CA ALA A 113 6.25 -10.73 8.29
C ALA A 113 6.23 -9.42 9.10
N ARG A 114 5.05 -9.07 9.65
CA ARG A 114 4.88 -7.95 10.59
C ARG A 114 5.72 -8.18 11.84
N GLU A 115 6.21 -7.11 12.42
CA GLU A 115 6.89 -7.12 13.70
C GLU A 115 6.02 -7.71 14.80
N VAL A 116 6.65 -8.22 15.84
CA VAL A 116 5.98 -8.82 16.99
C VAL A 116 6.32 -8.04 18.26
N ALA A 117 5.32 -7.77 19.08
CA ALA A 117 5.51 -7.13 20.38
C ALA A 117 6.42 -7.96 21.28
N PRO A 118 7.46 -7.39 21.88
CA PRO A 118 8.34 -8.11 22.81
C PRO A 118 7.60 -8.54 24.10
N GLU A 119 8.16 -9.50 24.84
CA GLU A 119 7.59 -9.99 26.11
C GLU A 119 7.39 -8.89 27.15
N SER A 120 8.17 -7.81 27.05
CA SER A 120 8.06 -6.63 27.91
C SER A 120 6.90 -5.69 27.55
N ALA A 121 6.18 -5.94 26.46
CA ALA A 121 5.12 -5.05 25.98
C ALA A 121 3.90 -5.10 26.89
N SER A 122 3.50 -3.94 27.39
CA SER A 122 2.21 -3.71 28.05
C SER A 122 1.79 -2.24 27.86
N PRO A 123 0.50 -1.89 27.95
CA PRO A 123 0.08 -0.50 27.88
C PRO A 123 0.79 0.39 28.92
N GLU A 124 0.96 -0.11 30.14
CA GLU A 124 1.56 0.64 31.26
C GLU A 124 3.03 0.99 31.01
N ALA A 125 3.75 0.20 30.20
CA ALA A 125 5.15 0.45 29.87
C ALA A 125 5.35 1.76 29.08
N TYR A 126 4.30 2.28 28.44
CA TYR A 126 4.31 3.48 27.61
C TYR A 126 3.63 4.68 28.26
N LEU A 127 3.26 4.60 29.54
CA LEU A 127 2.67 5.72 30.25
C LEU A 127 3.73 6.44 31.11
N ASP A 128 3.60 7.76 31.18
CA ASP A 128 4.38 8.59 32.10
C ASP A 128 3.86 8.50 33.55
N ALA A 129 4.50 9.21 34.47
CA ALA A 129 4.11 9.24 35.89
C ALA A 129 2.71 9.83 36.15
N LYS A 130 2.11 10.51 35.17
CA LYS A 130 0.75 11.07 35.23
C LYS A 130 -0.29 10.13 34.62
N GLY A 131 0.15 9.04 34.01
CA GLY A 131 -0.69 8.12 33.24
C GLY A 131 -1.00 8.61 31.83
N ASP A 132 -0.26 9.58 31.31
CA ASP A 132 -0.36 10.03 29.92
C ASP A 132 0.62 9.25 29.04
N LEU A 133 0.32 9.15 27.72
CA LEU A 133 1.19 8.45 26.77
C LEU A 133 2.54 9.19 26.66
N ASP A 134 3.62 8.46 26.98
CA ASP A 134 5.00 8.89 26.73
C ASP A 134 5.31 8.75 25.24
N ARG A 135 5.14 9.84 24.50
CA ARG A 135 5.34 9.90 23.05
C ARG A 135 6.77 9.57 22.65
N ASP A 136 7.76 10.05 23.40
CA ASP A 136 9.17 9.77 23.08
C ASP A 136 9.45 8.28 23.19
N ARG A 137 9.00 7.63 24.24
CA ARG A 137 9.15 6.16 24.42
C ARG A 137 8.36 5.36 23.38
N ALA A 138 7.20 5.86 22.96
CA ALA A 138 6.36 5.19 21.96
C ALA A 138 7.00 5.19 20.56
N THR A 139 7.79 6.23 20.23
CA THR A 139 8.29 6.44 18.86
C THR A 139 9.80 6.41 18.72
N ASN A 140 10.57 6.46 19.82
CA ASN A 140 12.03 6.58 19.79
C ASN A 140 12.72 5.52 20.67
N GLY A 141 13.87 5.03 20.19
CA GLY A 141 14.71 4.09 20.91
C GLY A 141 14.15 2.67 21.03
N PRO A 142 14.71 1.86 21.93
CA PRO A 142 14.49 0.42 21.93
C PRO A 142 13.07 -0.01 22.39
N TRP A 143 12.37 0.85 23.17
CA TRP A 143 10.99 0.56 23.59
C TRP A 143 9.97 0.68 22.46
N SER A 144 10.26 1.52 21.47
CA SER A 144 9.39 1.69 20.31
C SER A 144 9.52 0.55 19.29
N ALA A 145 10.54 -0.31 19.42
CA ALA A 145 10.84 -1.34 18.45
C ALA A 145 10.16 -2.67 18.75
N GLY A 146 9.44 -3.21 17.75
CA GLY A 146 9.00 -4.59 17.71
C GLY A 146 10.10 -5.53 17.21
N ILE A 147 9.99 -6.84 17.49
CA ILE A 147 10.92 -7.86 16.98
C ILE A 147 10.84 -7.88 15.45
N PRO A 148 11.94 -7.66 14.72
CA PRO A 148 11.94 -7.56 13.27
C PRO A 148 11.45 -8.82 12.56
N GLY A 149 10.74 -8.63 11.44
CA GLY A 149 10.18 -9.72 10.64
C GLY A 149 10.76 -9.82 9.23
N LEU A 150 11.27 -8.73 8.67
CA LEU A 150 11.70 -8.69 7.28
C LEU A 150 12.81 -9.69 6.92
N PRO A 151 13.88 -9.89 7.72
CA PRO A 151 14.89 -10.90 7.40
C PRO A 151 14.32 -12.31 7.28
N ALA A 152 13.37 -12.67 8.16
CA ALA A 152 12.70 -13.98 8.09
C ALA A 152 11.83 -14.12 6.83
N ALA A 153 11.20 -13.02 6.36
CA ALA A 153 10.45 -13.05 5.11
C ALA A 153 11.36 -13.34 3.92
N LEU A 154 12.54 -12.69 3.82
CA LEU A 154 13.48 -12.91 2.71
C LEU A 154 13.96 -14.36 2.66
N VAL A 155 14.27 -14.96 3.80
CA VAL A 155 14.63 -16.39 3.91
C VAL A 155 13.43 -17.26 3.50
N HIS A 156 12.24 -16.97 4.03
CA HIS A 156 11.04 -17.74 3.74
C HIS A 156 10.67 -17.73 2.24
N LEU A 157 10.76 -16.56 1.58
CA LEU A 157 10.53 -16.45 0.14
C LEU A 157 11.55 -17.28 -0.65
N SER A 158 12.84 -17.22 -0.28
CA SER A 158 13.90 -17.98 -0.93
C SER A 158 13.68 -19.49 -0.81
N GLU A 159 13.35 -19.97 0.40
CA GLU A 159 13.19 -21.40 0.67
C GLU A 159 11.94 -22.02 0.03
N LYS A 160 10.85 -21.26 -0.08
CA LYS A 160 9.56 -21.81 -0.54
C LYS A 160 9.20 -21.46 -1.99
N TYR A 161 9.61 -20.30 -2.47
CA TYR A 161 9.13 -19.73 -3.72
C TYR A 161 10.24 -19.40 -4.72
N GLY A 162 11.45 -19.09 -4.20
CA GLY A 162 12.61 -18.75 -5.02
C GLY A 162 13.20 -19.95 -5.79
N ARG A 163 13.95 -19.65 -6.82
CA ARG A 163 14.74 -20.60 -7.64
C ARG A 163 16.23 -20.39 -7.47
N LEU A 164 16.63 -19.15 -7.19
CA LEU A 164 18.02 -18.77 -7.00
C LEU A 164 18.42 -18.93 -5.53
N PRO A 165 19.68 -19.24 -5.26
CA PRO A 165 20.21 -19.25 -3.88
C PRO A 165 20.00 -17.88 -3.22
N LEU A 166 19.71 -17.86 -1.91
CA LEU A 166 19.58 -16.63 -1.12
C LEU A 166 20.81 -15.73 -1.23
N SER A 167 22.01 -16.33 -1.36
CA SER A 167 23.26 -15.57 -1.60
C SER A 167 23.29 -14.84 -2.93
N THR A 168 22.60 -15.33 -3.96
CA THR A 168 22.46 -14.67 -5.25
C THR A 168 21.47 -13.53 -5.16
N THR A 169 20.31 -13.76 -4.55
CA THR A 169 19.26 -12.75 -4.45
C THR A 169 19.61 -11.59 -3.51
N LEU A 170 20.47 -11.81 -2.51
CA LEU A 170 20.97 -10.76 -1.61
C LEU A 170 22.23 -10.04 -2.13
N ALA A 171 22.91 -10.57 -3.15
CA ALA A 171 24.16 -9.99 -3.66
C ALA A 171 24.05 -8.52 -4.10
N PRO A 172 22.97 -8.05 -4.77
CA PRO A 172 22.82 -6.63 -5.10
C PRO A 172 22.79 -5.73 -3.86
N ALA A 173 22.03 -6.09 -2.83
CA ALA A 173 21.94 -5.34 -1.57
C ALA A 173 23.29 -5.29 -0.83
N ILE A 174 24.00 -6.43 -0.77
CA ILE A 174 25.35 -6.51 -0.18
C ILE A 174 26.31 -5.57 -0.91
N ARG A 175 26.30 -5.57 -2.25
CA ARG A 175 27.15 -4.70 -3.07
C ARG A 175 26.83 -3.23 -2.82
N VAL A 176 25.56 -2.83 -2.90
CA VAL A 176 25.14 -1.43 -2.70
C VAL A 176 25.45 -0.96 -1.28
N ALA A 177 25.24 -1.79 -0.26
CA ALA A 177 25.59 -1.43 1.12
C ALA A 177 27.09 -1.23 1.29
N ARG A 178 27.93 -2.02 0.61
CA ARG A 178 29.41 -1.92 0.69
C ARG A 178 29.97 -0.78 -0.13
N GLU A 179 29.57 -0.65 -1.39
CA GLU A 179 30.09 0.34 -2.34
C GLU A 179 29.48 1.73 -2.11
N GLY A 180 28.24 1.76 -1.62
CA GLY A 180 27.46 2.96 -1.36
C GLY A 180 26.50 3.31 -2.50
N PHE A 181 25.65 4.28 -2.21
CA PHE A 181 24.72 4.91 -3.15
C PHE A 181 24.65 6.42 -2.87
N GLU A 182 24.24 7.20 -3.85
CA GLU A 182 24.11 8.65 -3.70
C GLU A 182 22.91 9.00 -2.81
N VAL A 183 23.13 9.86 -1.82
CA VAL A 183 22.07 10.44 -0.99
C VAL A 183 21.19 11.33 -1.87
N TYR A 184 19.89 11.17 -1.77
CA TYR A 184 18.90 11.94 -2.52
C TYR A 184 18.06 12.84 -1.57
N PRO A 185 17.34 13.85 -2.09
CA PRO A 185 16.71 14.90 -1.26
C PRO A 185 15.78 14.40 -0.14
N ARG A 186 15.09 13.26 -0.37
CA ARG A 186 14.20 12.70 0.65
C ARG A 186 14.96 12.18 1.86
N LEU A 187 16.13 11.54 1.67
CA LEU A 187 16.99 11.09 2.78
C LEU A 187 17.51 12.26 3.59
N GLU A 188 18.03 13.28 2.92
CA GLU A 188 18.53 14.50 3.56
C GLU A 188 17.43 15.20 4.38
N LYS A 189 16.25 15.40 3.78
CA LYS A 189 15.09 15.98 4.47
C LYS A 189 14.64 15.13 5.67
N GLY A 190 14.54 13.83 5.49
CA GLY A 190 14.14 12.88 6.55
C GLY A 190 15.16 12.91 7.69
N TYR A 191 16.44 12.94 7.36
CA TYR A 191 17.50 13.08 8.36
C TYR A 191 17.35 14.39 9.15
N ALA A 192 17.18 15.51 8.46
CA ALA A 192 17.01 16.80 9.11
C ALA A 192 15.80 16.82 10.08
N SER A 193 14.70 16.15 9.72
CA SER A 193 13.50 16.07 10.56
C SER A 193 13.67 15.19 11.81
N ARG A 194 14.61 14.21 11.79
CA ARG A 194 14.83 13.25 12.88
C ARG A 194 16.19 13.41 13.55
N ARG A 195 16.92 14.45 13.23
CA ARG A 195 18.30 14.69 13.65
C ARG A 195 18.51 14.50 15.15
N GLU A 196 17.70 15.16 15.98
CA GLU A 196 17.80 15.10 17.44
C GLU A 196 17.75 13.67 17.98
N VAL A 197 16.86 12.82 17.43
CA VAL A 197 16.70 11.41 17.83
C VAL A 197 17.88 10.57 17.33
N MET A 198 18.30 10.78 16.08
CA MET A 198 19.38 10.00 15.48
C MET A 198 20.74 10.32 16.12
N GLU A 199 20.96 11.55 16.58
CA GLU A 199 22.17 11.95 17.33
C GLU A 199 22.26 11.32 18.74
N ARG A 200 21.18 10.79 19.29
CA ARG A 200 21.20 10.14 20.63
C ARG A 200 22.05 8.85 20.65
N TYR A 201 21.99 8.05 19.56
CA TYR A 201 22.49 6.69 19.52
C TYR A 201 23.85 6.58 18.81
N ARG A 202 24.81 5.89 19.46
CA ARG A 202 26.18 5.73 18.96
C ARG A 202 26.20 5.06 17.58
N GLY A 203 25.52 3.94 17.40
CA GLY A 203 25.52 3.20 16.13
C GLY A 203 24.91 4.01 14.99
N THR A 204 23.94 4.85 15.27
CA THR A 204 23.29 5.73 14.27
C THR A 204 24.25 6.83 13.83
N ARG A 205 24.99 7.43 14.78
CA ARG A 205 26.05 8.38 14.46
C ARG A 205 27.17 7.76 13.62
N GLU A 206 27.58 6.54 13.93
CA GLU A 206 28.61 5.81 13.18
C GLU A 206 28.20 5.56 11.71
N VAL A 207 26.92 5.35 11.42
CA VAL A 207 26.42 5.08 10.07
C VAL A 207 26.06 6.35 9.31
N PHE A 208 25.31 7.26 9.95
CA PHE A 208 24.70 8.41 9.26
C PHE A 208 25.33 9.76 9.59
N LEU A 209 26.29 9.82 10.50
CA LEU A 209 26.96 11.04 10.94
C LEU A 209 28.49 10.88 10.91
N ALA A 210 29.03 10.21 9.90
CA ALA A 210 30.46 10.18 9.71
C ALA A 210 30.97 11.61 9.72
N ASP A 211 32.02 11.89 10.53
CA ASP A 211 32.56 13.24 10.73
C ASP A 211 31.62 14.26 11.43
N GLY A 212 30.55 13.81 12.06
CA GLY A 212 29.61 14.64 12.84
C GLY A 212 28.65 15.46 12.01
N THR A 213 28.56 15.23 10.69
CA THR A 213 27.64 15.90 9.77
C THR A 213 26.69 14.92 9.11
N PRO A 214 25.40 15.28 8.96
CA PRO A 214 24.47 14.46 8.20
C PRO A 214 24.87 14.42 6.72
N PRO A 215 24.61 13.28 6.04
CA PRO A 215 24.86 13.18 4.61
C PRO A 215 23.95 14.13 3.84
N VAL A 216 24.51 14.86 2.87
CA VAL A 216 23.77 15.74 1.98
C VAL A 216 23.56 15.11 0.61
N THR A 217 22.58 15.60 -0.14
CA THR A 217 22.27 15.14 -1.50
C THR A 217 23.51 15.14 -2.39
N GLY A 218 23.77 14.01 -3.06
CA GLY A 218 24.93 13.79 -3.92
C GLY A 218 26.14 13.15 -3.23
N GLU A 219 26.15 13.05 -1.90
CA GLU A 219 27.20 12.33 -1.17
C GLU A 219 26.96 10.82 -1.19
N MET A 220 28.05 10.04 -1.06
CA MET A 220 28.00 8.58 -1.03
C MET A 220 27.77 8.05 0.37
N LEU A 221 26.61 7.45 0.62
CA LEU A 221 26.34 6.74 1.87
C LEU A 221 26.74 5.27 1.74
N ARG A 222 27.63 4.81 2.63
CA ARG A 222 28.07 3.42 2.74
C ARG A 222 27.65 2.82 4.06
N GLN A 223 27.24 1.55 4.03
CA GLN A 223 26.75 0.83 5.19
C GLN A 223 27.47 -0.54 5.32
N PRO A 224 28.79 -0.54 5.61
CA PRO A 224 29.59 -1.78 5.58
C PRO A 224 29.16 -2.80 6.65
N ASP A 225 28.62 -2.36 7.80
CA ASP A 225 28.10 -3.24 8.83
C ASP A 225 26.81 -3.92 8.37
N LEU A 226 25.92 -3.20 7.68
CA LEU A 226 24.72 -3.76 7.08
C LEU A 226 25.06 -4.77 5.98
N ALA A 227 26.09 -4.50 5.17
CA ALA A 227 26.58 -5.47 4.18
C ALA A 227 27.01 -6.78 4.86
N ARG A 228 27.75 -6.72 6.00
CA ARG A 228 28.12 -7.93 6.77
C ARG A 228 26.91 -8.65 7.33
N THR A 229 25.90 -7.94 7.79
CA THR A 229 24.65 -8.54 8.27
C THR A 229 23.93 -9.29 7.16
N PHE A 230 23.84 -8.71 5.96
CA PHE A 230 23.29 -9.40 4.78
C PHE A 230 24.13 -10.60 4.34
N GLU A 231 25.46 -10.57 4.47
CA GLU A 231 26.33 -11.71 4.19
C GLU A 231 26.09 -12.88 5.14
N LEU A 232 25.88 -12.58 6.43
CA LEU A 232 25.53 -13.61 7.42
C LEU A 232 24.14 -14.18 7.12
N LEU A 233 23.16 -13.34 6.79
CA LEU A 233 21.83 -13.80 6.36
C LEU A 233 21.92 -14.69 5.11
N ALA A 234 22.71 -14.29 4.11
CA ALA A 234 22.92 -15.04 2.87
C ALA A 234 23.57 -16.42 3.11
N LYS A 235 24.48 -16.51 4.08
CA LYS A 235 25.24 -17.73 4.39
C LYS A 235 24.51 -18.68 5.32
N GLU A 236 23.83 -18.13 6.34
CA GLU A 236 23.31 -18.88 7.48
C GLU A 236 21.77 -18.86 7.55
N GLY A 237 21.11 -18.20 6.56
CA GLY A 237 19.66 -18.09 6.53
C GLY A 237 19.12 -17.41 7.79
N PHE A 238 18.02 -17.94 8.33
CA PHE A 238 17.37 -17.42 9.53
C PHE A 238 18.35 -17.22 10.71
N ASP A 239 19.26 -18.16 10.91
CA ASP A 239 20.19 -18.12 12.03
C ASP A 239 21.21 -16.97 11.91
N GLY A 240 21.54 -16.54 10.69
CA GLY A 240 22.43 -15.40 10.43
C GLY A 240 21.94 -14.06 10.98
N PHE A 241 20.63 -13.91 11.21
CA PHE A 241 20.07 -12.69 11.81
C PHE A 241 19.51 -12.93 13.23
N TYR A 242 18.74 -14.00 13.43
CA TYR A 242 17.96 -14.21 14.66
C TYR A 242 18.73 -14.98 15.74
N ARG A 243 19.93 -15.49 15.42
CA ARG A 243 20.87 -16.17 16.31
C ARG A 243 22.29 -15.67 16.07
N GLY A 244 23.26 -16.16 16.81
CA GLY A 244 24.67 -15.83 16.58
C GLY A 244 25.04 -14.36 16.83
N ASP A 245 25.99 -13.85 16.04
CA ASP A 245 26.66 -12.55 16.27
C ASP A 245 25.71 -11.34 16.10
N VAL A 246 24.87 -11.35 15.06
CA VAL A 246 23.91 -10.25 14.80
C VAL A 246 22.91 -10.16 15.95
N ALA A 247 22.28 -11.27 16.33
CA ALA A 247 21.34 -11.31 17.44
C ALA A 247 21.98 -10.84 18.75
N ALA A 248 23.20 -11.30 19.05
CA ALA A 248 23.92 -10.89 20.26
C ALA A 248 24.16 -9.38 20.31
N LYS A 249 24.55 -8.77 19.20
CA LYS A 249 24.75 -7.30 19.09
C LYS A 249 23.44 -6.52 19.18
N LEU A 250 22.37 -7.00 18.54
CA LEU A 250 21.02 -6.41 18.67
C LEU A 250 20.57 -6.40 20.14
N LEU A 251 20.67 -7.54 20.83
CA LEU A 251 20.29 -7.67 22.24
C LEU A 251 21.14 -6.78 23.15
N ALA A 252 22.44 -6.71 22.90
CA ALA A 252 23.35 -5.85 23.66
C ALA A 252 22.99 -4.38 23.50
N SER A 253 22.74 -3.92 22.26
CA SER A 253 22.35 -2.54 21.96
C SER A 253 21.00 -2.18 22.59
N VAL A 254 19.98 -3.02 22.42
CA VAL A 254 18.66 -2.82 23.02
C VAL A 254 18.76 -2.72 24.54
N LYS A 255 19.56 -3.57 25.18
CA LYS A 255 19.77 -3.54 26.62
C LYS A 255 20.55 -2.32 27.08
N GLU A 256 21.61 -1.92 26.37
CA GLU A 256 22.43 -0.74 26.68
C GLU A 256 21.57 0.53 26.71
N GLU A 257 20.63 0.64 25.76
CA GLU A 257 19.71 1.78 25.64
C GLU A 257 18.41 1.62 26.49
N GLY A 258 18.36 0.62 27.39
CA GLY A 258 17.29 0.44 28.37
C GLY A 258 16.08 -0.37 27.91
N GLY A 259 16.13 -0.99 26.72
CA GLY A 259 15.11 -1.93 26.24
C GLY A 259 15.27 -3.34 26.83
N ARG A 260 14.36 -4.26 26.48
CA ARG A 260 14.23 -5.56 27.16
C ARG A 260 13.95 -6.74 26.23
N TRP A 261 14.62 -6.81 25.08
CA TRP A 261 14.51 -7.99 24.22
C TRP A 261 15.29 -9.19 24.81
N THR A 262 14.85 -10.39 24.49
CA THR A 262 15.50 -11.64 24.87
C THR A 262 15.97 -12.43 23.64
N ALA A 263 16.95 -13.30 23.82
CA ALA A 263 17.40 -14.19 22.74
C ALA A 263 16.31 -15.18 22.31
N GLN A 264 15.41 -15.53 23.21
CA GLN A 264 14.30 -16.43 22.92
C GLN A 264 13.28 -15.78 21.99
N GLU A 265 12.97 -14.50 22.18
CA GLU A 265 12.05 -13.75 21.32
C GLU A 265 12.59 -13.63 19.89
N LEU A 266 13.86 -13.24 19.73
CA LEU A 266 14.49 -13.20 18.42
C LEU A 266 14.47 -14.58 17.74
N ALA A 267 15.01 -15.61 18.39
CA ALA A 267 15.05 -16.97 17.86
C ALA A 267 13.66 -17.59 17.65
N GLY A 268 12.66 -17.07 18.36
CA GLY A 268 11.25 -17.49 18.31
C GLY A 268 10.43 -16.85 17.19
N TYR A 269 10.93 -15.79 16.54
CA TYR A 269 10.18 -15.14 15.47
C TYR A 269 9.78 -16.12 14.35
N ARG A 270 8.56 -15.99 13.82
CA ARG A 270 8.06 -16.80 12.71
C ARG A 270 7.23 -15.94 11.76
N VAL A 271 7.42 -16.16 10.46
CA VAL A 271 6.54 -15.68 9.39
C VAL A 271 5.25 -16.47 9.43
N HIS A 272 4.11 -15.81 9.17
CA HIS A 272 2.83 -16.49 8.99
C HIS A 272 2.38 -16.41 7.53
N GLU A 273 1.97 -17.53 6.95
CA GLU A 273 1.20 -17.52 5.70
C GLU A 273 -0.29 -17.45 6.03
N ARG A 274 -0.97 -16.47 5.44
CA ARG A 274 -2.40 -16.25 5.60
C ARG A 274 -3.13 -16.33 4.27
N GLU A 275 -4.39 -16.68 4.28
CA GLU A 275 -5.26 -16.55 3.11
C GLU A 275 -5.50 -15.06 2.82
N PRO A 276 -5.24 -14.59 1.59
CA PRO A 276 -5.56 -13.23 1.20
C PRO A 276 -7.07 -12.95 1.26
N LEU A 277 -7.42 -11.68 1.48
CA LEU A 277 -8.79 -11.24 1.36
C LEU A 277 -9.17 -11.09 -0.12
N ARG A 278 -10.31 -11.66 -0.52
CA ARG A 278 -10.81 -11.58 -1.91
C ARG A 278 -12.27 -11.12 -1.90
N PHE A 279 -12.59 -10.26 -2.86
CA PHE A 279 -13.96 -9.81 -3.12
C PHE A 279 -14.07 -9.28 -4.55
N GLU A 280 -15.30 -9.14 -5.03
CA GLU A 280 -15.61 -8.57 -6.34
C GLU A 280 -15.94 -7.07 -6.22
N TYR A 281 -15.56 -6.29 -7.20
CA TYR A 281 -15.98 -4.92 -7.40
C TYR A 281 -16.19 -4.67 -8.90
N ARG A 282 -17.44 -4.56 -9.33
CA ARG A 282 -17.80 -4.51 -10.76
C ARG A 282 -17.21 -5.69 -11.53
N ASP A 283 -16.41 -5.44 -12.57
CA ASP A 283 -15.75 -6.47 -13.37
C ASP A 283 -14.39 -6.92 -12.79
N TRP A 284 -13.99 -6.39 -11.62
CA TRP A 284 -12.70 -6.66 -10.99
C TRP A 284 -12.80 -7.67 -9.84
N ARG A 285 -11.95 -8.66 -9.88
CA ARG A 285 -11.60 -9.45 -8.70
C ARG A 285 -10.47 -8.74 -7.95
N VAL A 286 -10.72 -8.36 -6.72
CA VAL A 286 -9.74 -7.70 -5.85
C VAL A 286 -9.15 -8.73 -4.91
N THR A 287 -7.82 -8.83 -4.88
CA THR A 287 -7.08 -9.63 -3.90
C THR A 287 -6.18 -8.68 -3.12
N THR A 288 -6.23 -8.75 -1.79
CA THR A 288 -5.58 -7.77 -0.92
C THR A 288 -5.24 -8.36 0.45
N ALA A 289 -4.59 -7.56 1.29
CA ALA A 289 -4.11 -7.94 2.61
C ALA A 289 -5.23 -8.27 3.60
N PRO A 290 -5.20 -9.44 4.27
CA PRO A 290 -6.05 -9.76 5.43
C PRO A 290 -5.49 -9.11 6.71
N PRO A 291 -6.20 -9.13 7.86
CA PRO A 291 -5.61 -8.80 9.15
C PRO A 291 -4.35 -9.66 9.46
N PRO A 292 -3.31 -9.07 10.10
CA PRO A 292 -3.31 -7.80 10.83
C PRO A 292 -3.17 -6.53 9.98
N SER A 293 -3.34 -6.58 8.66
CA SER A 293 -3.61 -5.37 7.88
C SER A 293 -5.07 -4.95 8.01
N SER A 294 -5.30 -3.67 8.18
CA SER A 294 -6.64 -3.08 8.15
C SER A 294 -7.11 -2.74 6.74
N GLY A 295 -6.16 -2.68 5.79
CA GLY A 295 -6.40 -2.09 4.48
C GLY A 295 -7.38 -2.88 3.64
N GLY A 296 -7.24 -4.19 3.55
CA GLY A 296 -8.12 -5.00 2.71
C GLY A 296 -9.59 -4.94 3.15
N VAL A 297 -9.85 -4.99 4.46
CA VAL A 297 -11.21 -4.84 4.99
C VAL A 297 -11.77 -3.45 4.67
N ALA A 298 -10.99 -2.40 4.90
CA ALA A 298 -11.42 -1.03 4.64
C ALA A 298 -11.68 -0.78 3.15
N ILE A 299 -10.81 -1.28 2.24
CA ILE A 299 -11.02 -1.17 0.79
C ILE A 299 -12.27 -1.92 0.36
N ALA A 300 -12.50 -3.15 0.86
CA ALA A 300 -13.72 -3.90 0.55
C ALA A 300 -14.97 -3.13 0.94
N GLN A 301 -15.01 -2.58 2.16
CA GLN A 301 -16.15 -1.76 2.62
C GLN A 301 -16.36 -0.53 1.73
N MET A 302 -15.28 0.21 1.42
CA MET A 302 -15.39 1.44 0.63
C MET A 302 -15.86 1.15 -0.79
N LEU A 303 -15.29 0.17 -1.48
CA LEU A 303 -15.67 -0.19 -2.85
C LEU A 303 -17.12 -0.71 -2.90
N GLN A 304 -17.51 -1.59 -1.98
CA GLN A 304 -18.90 -2.09 -1.89
C GLN A 304 -19.91 -0.97 -1.57
N MET A 305 -19.55 0.01 -0.74
CA MET A 305 -20.40 1.20 -0.55
C MET A 305 -20.52 2.01 -1.84
N LEU A 306 -19.41 2.21 -2.56
CA LEU A 306 -19.35 3.01 -3.78
C LEU A 306 -20.00 2.33 -4.99
N GLU A 307 -20.14 1.01 -5.00
CA GLU A 307 -20.79 0.25 -6.08
C GLU A 307 -22.24 0.69 -6.38
N GLY A 308 -22.90 1.31 -5.39
CA GLY A 308 -24.25 1.86 -5.56
C GLY A 308 -24.36 3.10 -6.45
N TRP A 309 -23.23 3.66 -6.92
CA TRP A 309 -23.18 4.86 -7.75
C TRP A 309 -22.30 4.67 -8.98
N ASP A 310 -22.72 5.22 -10.11
CA ASP A 310 -21.82 5.36 -11.27
C ASP A 310 -20.91 6.57 -11.08
N LEU A 311 -19.73 6.33 -10.51
CA LEU A 311 -18.77 7.39 -10.19
C LEU A 311 -18.26 8.12 -11.42
N LYS A 312 -18.34 7.51 -12.64
CA LYS A 312 -17.88 8.10 -13.88
C LYS A 312 -18.79 9.25 -14.32
N GLU A 313 -20.08 9.11 -14.06
CA GLU A 313 -21.12 10.09 -14.46
C GLU A 313 -21.32 11.20 -13.41
N LEU A 314 -20.66 11.11 -12.25
CA LEU A 314 -20.85 12.10 -11.19
C LEU A 314 -19.94 13.33 -11.37
N GLU A 315 -20.47 14.51 -11.08
CA GLU A 315 -19.70 15.72 -10.93
C GLU A 315 -18.58 15.58 -9.88
N PRO A 316 -17.39 16.19 -10.08
CA PRO A 316 -16.23 15.98 -9.23
C PRO A 316 -16.48 16.17 -7.73
N ALA A 317 -17.23 17.21 -7.33
CA ALA A 317 -17.53 17.47 -5.92
C ALA A 317 -18.39 16.35 -5.30
N LYS A 318 -19.40 15.88 -6.02
CA LYS A 318 -20.28 14.79 -5.55
C LYS A 318 -19.55 13.46 -5.51
N ARG A 319 -18.71 13.16 -6.50
CA ARG A 319 -17.85 11.99 -6.52
C ARG A 319 -16.91 11.97 -5.31
N THR A 320 -16.20 13.08 -5.08
CA THR A 320 -15.30 13.22 -3.92
C THR A 320 -16.04 13.09 -2.60
N HIS A 321 -17.21 13.71 -2.46
CA HIS A 321 -18.05 13.59 -1.27
C HIS A 321 -18.38 12.13 -0.95
N LEU A 322 -18.85 11.35 -1.92
CA LEU A 322 -19.22 9.94 -1.72
C LEU A 322 -17.99 9.07 -1.36
N ILE A 323 -16.84 9.31 -2.01
CA ILE A 323 -15.60 8.63 -1.68
C ILE A 323 -15.19 8.94 -0.23
N VAL A 324 -15.22 10.20 0.19
CA VAL A 324 -14.89 10.64 1.55
C VAL A 324 -15.86 10.07 2.58
N GLU A 325 -17.15 10.04 2.30
CA GLU A 325 -18.14 9.45 3.19
C GLU A 325 -17.94 7.93 3.36
N SER A 326 -17.50 7.23 2.31
CA SER A 326 -17.14 5.82 2.41
C SER A 326 -15.86 5.63 3.26
N MET A 327 -14.84 6.48 3.07
CA MET A 327 -13.62 6.49 3.88
C MET A 327 -13.96 6.69 5.37
N ARG A 328 -14.77 7.68 5.71
CA ARG A 328 -15.19 8.00 7.08
C ARG A 328 -15.74 6.77 7.81
N ARG A 329 -16.58 5.98 7.15
CA ARG A 329 -17.22 4.78 7.73
C ARG A 329 -16.25 3.63 7.86
N ALA A 330 -15.45 3.37 6.85
CA ALA A 330 -14.47 2.29 6.86
C ALA A 330 -13.38 2.51 7.94
N TYR A 331 -12.89 3.74 8.11
CA TYR A 331 -11.90 4.05 9.15
C TYR A 331 -12.49 4.00 10.56
N ARG A 332 -13.76 4.34 10.73
CA ARG A 332 -14.46 4.12 12.01
C ARG A 332 -14.48 2.63 12.35
N ASP A 333 -14.85 1.78 11.42
CA ASP A 333 -14.90 0.33 11.65
C ASP A 333 -13.48 -0.25 11.86
N ARG A 334 -12.48 0.23 11.11
CA ARG A 334 -11.07 -0.08 11.33
C ARG A 334 -10.68 0.09 12.80
N THR A 335 -10.98 1.24 13.32
CA THR A 335 -10.60 1.65 14.67
C THR A 335 -11.22 0.77 15.76
N ILE A 336 -12.45 0.33 15.56
CA ILE A 336 -13.22 -0.40 16.58
C ILE A 336 -12.99 -1.91 16.54
N PHE A 337 -12.84 -2.50 15.34
CA PHE A 337 -12.93 -3.95 15.16
C PHE A 337 -11.62 -4.63 14.79
N LEU A 338 -10.62 -3.89 14.28
CA LEU A 338 -9.45 -4.52 13.69
C LEU A 338 -8.27 -4.63 14.67
N GLY A 339 -7.52 -5.70 14.52
CA GLY A 339 -6.34 -6.05 15.28
C GLY A 339 -5.74 -7.36 14.77
N ASP A 340 -4.81 -7.93 15.50
CA ASP A 340 -4.19 -9.21 15.17
C ASP A 340 -5.20 -10.36 15.35
N PRO A 341 -5.56 -11.12 14.27
CA PRO A 341 -6.56 -12.18 14.32
C PRO A 341 -6.12 -13.39 15.15
N ASP A 342 -4.82 -13.52 15.47
CA ASP A 342 -4.30 -14.60 16.30
C ASP A 342 -4.55 -14.33 17.80
N PHE A 343 -4.87 -13.07 18.17
CA PHE A 343 -5.11 -12.62 19.54
C PHE A 343 -6.54 -12.15 19.80
N VAL A 344 -7.21 -11.61 18.76
CA VAL A 344 -8.57 -11.07 18.89
C VAL A 344 -9.47 -11.59 17.79
N LYS A 345 -10.75 -11.78 18.11
CA LYS A 345 -11.74 -12.18 17.10
C LYS A 345 -12.13 -10.99 16.23
N VAL A 346 -11.48 -10.88 15.07
CA VAL A 346 -11.84 -9.87 14.06
C VAL A 346 -13.01 -10.37 13.23
N PRO A 347 -14.15 -9.64 13.16
CA PRO A 347 -15.35 -10.09 12.44
C PRO A 347 -15.26 -9.81 10.93
N VAL A 348 -14.21 -10.30 10.26
CA VAL A 348 -13.88 -10.00 8.85
C VAL A 348 -15.07 -10.25 7.94
N GLN A 349 -15.67 -11.45 8.01
CA GLN A 349 -16.77 -11.84 7.13
C GLN A 349 -17.98 -10.91 7.24
N ARG A 350 -18.28 -10.41 8.44
CA ARG A 350 -19.34 -9.41 8.65
C ARG A 350 -18.95 -8.06 8.04
N LEU A 351 -17.71 -7.63 8.23
CA LEU A 351 -17.25 -6.29 7.81
C LEU A 351 -17.19 -6.17 6.28
N ILE A 352 -16.93 -7.27 5.56
CA ILE A 352 -16.88 -7.30 4.10
C ILE A 352 -18.18 -7.84 3.47
N ASP A 353 -19.22 -8.05 4.25
CA ASP A 353 -20.53 -8.50 3.74
C ASP A 353 -21.19 -7.36 2.93
N PRO A 354 -21.62 -7.61 1.68
CA PRO A 354 -22.28 -6.59 0.86
C PRO A 354 -23.52 -5.98 1.52
N ALA A 355 -24.27 -6.75 2.34
CA ALA A 355 -25.42 -6.22 3.07
C ALA A 355 -25.00 -5.25 4.17
N TYR A 356 -23.86 -5.49 4.84
CA TYR A 356 -23.30 -4.56 5.81
C TYR A 356 -22.87 -3.25 5.14
N ALA A 357 -22.18 -3.33 4.01
CA ALA A 357 -21.81 -2.16 3.21
C ALA A 357 -23.02 -1.40 2.67
N ALA A 358 -24.09 -2.12 2.25
CA ALA A 358 -25.36 -1.50 1.84
C ALA A 358 -26.03 -0.74 3.00
N GLY A 359 -25.95 -1.27 4.22
CA GLY A 359 -26.41 -0.55 5.43
C GLY A 359 -25.65 0.76 5.65
N TRP A 360 -24.33 0.74 5.54
CA TRP A 360 -23.50 1.95 5.61
C TRP A 360 -23.81 2.91 4.46
N ARG A 361 -23.92 2.43 3.23
CA ARG A 361 -24.29 3.24 2.04
C ARG A 361 -25.61 3.96 2.25
N ALA A 362 -26.64 3.28 2.80
CA ALA A 362 -27.95 3.88 3.09
C ALA A 362 -27.87 5.05 4.09
N SER A 363 -26.81 5.12 4.90
CA SER A 363 -26.57 6.22 5.85
C SER A 363 -25.83 7.41 5.22
N ILE A 364 -25.38 7.30 3.95
CA ILE A 364 -24.71 8.40 3.24
C ILE A 364 -25.77 9.29 2.62
N HIS A 365 -25.82 10.55 3.06
CA HIS A 365 -26.65 11.55 2.38
C HIS A 365 -25.92 12.06 1.14
N PRO A 366 -26.52 12.06 -0.06
CA PRO A 366 -25.81 12.35 -1.32
C PRO A 366 -25.30 13.80 -1.47
N GLU A 367 -25.74 14.71 -0.62
CA GLU A 367 -25.45 16.15 -0.71
C GLU A 367 -25.06 16.79 0.62
N LYS A 368 -24.88 16.00 1.69
CA LYS A 368 -24.58 16.53 3.01
C LYS A 368 -23.63 15.61 3.77
N ALA A 369 -22.51 16.16 4.21
CA ALA A 369 -21.55 15.44 5.04
C ALA A 369 -22.14 15.05 6.40
N LEU A 370 -21.82 13.85 6.84
CA LEU A 370 -22.11 13.41 8.20
C LEU A 370 -20.93 13.81 9.09
N PRO A 371 -21.13 14.64 10.15
CA PRO A 371 -20.05 14.92 11.10
C PRO A 371 -19.49 13.64 11.73
N SER A 372 -18.17 13.50 11.76
CA SER A 372 -17.50 12.30 12.33
C SER A 372 -17.87 12.03 13.78
N ALA A 373 -18.16 13.07 14.57
CA ALA A 373 -18.62 12.96 15.94
C ALA A 373 -19.94 12.18 16.09
N MET A 374 -20.78 12.15 15.06
CA MET A 374 -22.03 11.35 15.06
C MET A 374 -21.76 9.85 14.90
N LEU A 375 -20.54 9.47 14.51
CA LEU A 375 -20.09 8.08 14.41
C LEU A 375 -19.31 7.62 15.65
N ALA A 376 -19.27 8.40 16.72
CA ALA A 376 -18.54 8.25 17.98
C ALA A 376 -16.99 8.22 17.84
N GLY A 377 -16.27 9.13 18.55
CA GLY A 377 -14.79 9.21 18.60
C GLY A 377 -14.25 10.61 18.96
N THR A 378 -12.94 10.70 19.26
CA THR A 378 -12.23 11.91 19.70
C THR A 378 -11.14 12.33 18.69
N PRO A 379 -10.95 13.63 18.33
CA PRO A 379 -10.00 14.10 17.31
C PRO A 379 -8.53 14.08 17.76
N ALA A 380 -7.60 13.97 16.77
CA ALA A 380 -6.15 14.04 16.96
C ALA A 380 -5.41 14.70 15.77
N PRO A 381 -4.19 15.24 15.96
CA PRO A 381 -3.35 15.77 14.87
C PRO A 381 -2.72 14.65 14.02
N LEU A 382 -2.30 15.00 12.80
CA LEU A 382 -1.57 14.14 11.85
C LEU A 382 -0.08 14.46 11.90
N GLU A 383 0.79 13.45 11.84
CA GLU A 383 2.25 13.56 11.72
C GLU A 383 2.75 12.96 10.39
N ASP A 384 4.05 13.14 10.07
CA ASP A 384 4.67 12.65 8.83
C ASP A 384 4.79 11.12 8.83
N GLU A 385 4.53 10.50 7.66
CA GLU A 385 4.36 9.05 7.47
C GLU A 385 5.43 8.50 6.53
N ASP A 386 5.99 7.31 6.85
CA ASP A 386 7.00 6.68 5.99
C ASP A 386 6.85 5.14 5.90
N THR A 387 7.13 4.60 4.71
CA THR A 387 7.02 3.17 4.34
C THR A 387 7.54 3.04 2.91
N THR A 388 7.75 1.83 2.37
CA THR A 388 8.03 1.63 0.93
C THR A 388 7.19 0.50 0.34
N HIS A 389 6.99 0.54 -0.98
CA HIS A 389 6.24 -0.46 -1.73
C HIS A 389 6.94 -0.83 -3.04
N PHE A 390 6.74 -2.08 -3.49
CA PHE A 390 7.09 -2.52 -4.84
C PHE A 390 6.08 -3.53 -5.40
N SER A 391 5.96 -3.53 -6.73
CA SER A 391 5.04 -4.38 -7.51
C SER A 391 5.78 -5.11 -8.61
N ILE A 392 5.52 -6.42 -8.79
CA ILE A 392 6.16 -7.29 -9.78
C ILE A 392 5.12 -8.16 -10.47
N ILE A 393 5.27 -8.32 -11.79
CA ILE A 393 4.67 -9.39 -12.62
C ILE A 393 5.80 -9.99 -13.45
N ASP A 394 5.99 -11.33 -13.47
CA ASP A 394 6.96 -11.98 -14.35
C ASP A 394 6.30 -12.63 -15.58
N GLY A 395 7.12 -13.07 -16.54
CA GLY A 395 6.67 -13.69 -17.79
C GLY A 395 5.95 -15.03 -17.60
N GLU A 396 6.07 -15.68 -16.45
CA GLU A 396 5.31 -16.88 -16.11
C GLU A 396 3.93 -16.57 -15.52
N GLY A 397 3.67 -15.30 -15.17
CA GLY A 397 2.44 -14.84 -14.52
C GLY A 397 2.49 -14.82 -13.00
N ASN A 398 3.65 -15.13 -12.38
CA ASN A 398 3.81 -14.91 -10.95
C ASN A 398 3.72 -13.42 -10.62
N ARG A 399 3.20 -13.10 -9.45
CA ARG A 399 2.95 -11.72 -9.01
C ARG A 399 3.45 -11.52 -7.59
N VAL A 400 4.01 -10.35 -7.33
CA VAL A 400 4.33 -9.90 -5.99
C VAL A 400 3.87 -8.46 -5.83
N SER A 401 3.07 -8.21 -4.79
CA SER A 401 2.76 -6.89 -4.26
C SER A 401 3.30 -6.86 -2.84
N ALA A 402 4.27 -6.01 -2.55
CA ALA A 402 4.92 -6.03 -1.24
C ALA A 402 5.10 -4.64 -0.67
N THR A 403 4.72 -4.50 0.60
CA THR A 403 4.90 -3.26 1.38
C THR A 403 5.71 -3.59 2.62
N GLN A 404 6.82 -2.87 2.82
CA GLN A 404 7.73 -3.05 3.95
C GLN A 404 8.03 -1.71 4.63
N THR A 405 8.38 -1.75 5.91
CA THR A 405 8.47 -0.54 6.74
C THR A 405 9.38 -0.72 7.95
N ILE A 406 9.78 0.40 8.51
CA ILE A 406 10.26 0.56 9.88
C ILE A 406 9.36 1.55 10.66
N ASN A 407 8.16 1.82 10.17
CA ASN A 407 7.09 2.69 10.62
C ASN A 407 7.32 4.18 10.30
N LEU A 408 7.87 4.96 11.22
CA LEU A 408 8.15 6.39 10.99
C LEU A 408 9.50 6.61 10.30
N THR A 409 9.70 7.83 9.82
CA THR A 409 10.97 8.31 9.23
C THR A 409 12.16 7.94 10.11
N TYR A 410 13.09 7.10 9.58
CA TYR A 410 14.22 6.49 10.30
C TYR A 410 13.82 5.68 11.55
N GLY A 411 12.63 5.11 11.59
CA GLY A 411 12.15 4.22 12.64
C GLY A 411 12.36 4.75 14.05
N SER A 412 12.91 3.91 14.92
CA SER A 412 13.26 4.27 16.31
C SER A 412 14.44 5.25 16.42
N GLY A 413 15.14 5.53 15.33
CA GLY A 413 16.41 6.26 15.31
C GLY A 413 17.61 5.45 15.83
N LEU A 414 17.44 4.23 16.31
CA LEU A 414 18.47 3.38 16.90
C LEU A 414 19.04 2.39 15.89
N VAL A 415 20.28 2.57 15.50
CA VAL A 415 21.09 1.55 14.80
C VAL A 415 21.88 0.75 15.83
N ALA A 416 21.76 -0.57 15.80
CA ALA A 416 22.56 -1.44 16.65
C ALA A 416 24.02 -1.48 16.17
N PRO A 417 24.99 -1.02 16.99
CA PRO A 417 26.39 -0.90 16.59
C PRO A 417 26.98 -2.21 16.07
N GLY A 418 27.76 -2.13 14.99
CA GLY A 418 28.41 -3.27 14.34
C GLY A 418 27.48 -4.23 13.61
N THR A 419 26.19 -3.88 13.45
CA THR A 419 25.23 -4.61 12.61
C THR A 419 24.73 -3.78 11.43
N GLY A 420 24.73 -2.45 11.52
CA GLY A 420 24.09 -1.56 10.57
C GLY A 420 22.55 -1.63 10.56
N VAL A 421 21.95 -2.39 11.45
CA VAL A 421 20.50 -2.59 11.50
C VAL A 421 19.83 -1.42 12.23
N LEU A 422 19.09 -0.59 11.49
CA LEU A 422 18.22 0.44 12.02
C LEU A 422 16.90 -0.22 12.46
N LEU A 423 16.56 -0.06 13.75
CA LEU A 423 15.37 -0.67 14.33
C LEU A 423 14.11 0.14 13.99
N ASN A 424 13.03 -0.58 13.81
CA ASN A 424 11.67 -0.03 13.63
C ASN A 424 11.17 0.68 14.91
N ASN A 425 10.10 1.45 14.76
CA ASN A 425 9.32 1.96 15.89
C ASN A 425 7.84 1.58 15.77
N GLU A 426 7.62 0.35 15.41
CA GLU A 426 6.32 -0.21 15.05
C GLU A 426 5.39 -0.39 16.26
N MET A 427 5.91 -0.33 17.50
CA MET A 427 5.08 -0.40 18.70
C MET A 427 4.08 0.76 18.81
N ASP A 428 4.35 1.92 18.17
CA ASP A 428 3.42 3.05 18.08
C ASP A 428 2.11 2.72 17.34
N ASP A 429 2.14 1.72 16.46
CA ASP A 429 0.94 1.26 15.76
C ASP A 429 -0.07 0.52 16.66
N PHE A 430 0.32 0.12 17.88
CA PHE A 430 -0.62 -0.34 18.88
C PHE A 430 -1.45 0.80 19.48
N ALA A 431 -2.60 0.46 20.02
CA ALA A 431 -3.35 1.33 20.93
C ALA A 431 -2.68 1.34 22.30
N LEU A 432 -1.51 1.99 22.42
CA LEU A 432 -0.70 2.04 23.65
C LEU A 432 -1.46 2.66 24.83
N LYS A 433 -2.34 3.61 24.55
CA LYS A 433 -3.36 4.13 25.49
C LYS A 433 -4.69 4.19 24.72
N PRO A 434 -5.65 3.27 24.99
CA PRO A 434 -6.93 3.24 24.28
C PRO A 434 -7.61 4.59 24.23
N GLY A 435 -8.13 4.96 23.04
CA GLY A 435 -8.74 6.27 22.84
C GLY A 435 -7.76 7.44 22.68
N THR A 436 -6.44 7.15 22.66
CA THR A 436 -5.40 8.13 22.30
C THR A 436 -4.87 7.78 20.91
N PRO A 437 -4.67 8.76 20.02
CA PRO A 437 -4.14 8.51 18.71
C PRO A 437 -2.65 8.17 18.72
N ASN A 438 -2.21 7.34 17.76
CA ASN A 438 -0.79 7.12 17.48
C ASN A 438 -0.14 8.29 16.70
N ALA A 439 1.10 8.17 16.25
CA ALA A 439 1.81 9.19 15.48
C ALA A 439 1.09 9.53 14.15
N PHE A 440 0.38 8.57 13.54
CA PHE A 440 -0.44 8.82 12.34
C PHE A 440 -1.80 9.47 12.62
N GLY A 441 -2.08 9.88 13.85
CA GLY A 441 -3.39 10.40 14.25
C GLY A 441 -4.51 9.36 14.21
N VAL A 442 -4.18 8.07 14.10
CA VAL A 442 -5.17 7.00 14.05
C VAL A 442 -5.53 6.56 15.46
N MET A 443 -6.83 6.56 15.72
CA MET A 443 -7.36 6.06 16.98
C MET A 443 -7.31 4.55 17.05
N GLY A 444 -7.05 4.00 18.24
CA GLY A 444 -7.10 2.57 18.51
C GLY A 444 -7.79 2.29 19.85
N PHE A 445 -8.34 1.09 19.95
CA PHE A 445 -8.98 0.58 21.16
C PHE A 445 -8.43 -0.81 21.52
N GLU A 446 -9.07 -1.50 22.46
CA GLU A 446 -8.61 -2.75 23.06
C GLU A 446 -8.28 -3.85 22.06
N ALA A 447 -8.96 -3.90 20.90
CA ALA A 447 -8.66 -4.87 19.85
C ALA A 447 -7.20 -4.80 19.37
N ASN A 448 -6.61 -3.59 19.40
CA ASN A 448 -5.22 -3.34 19.02
C ASN A 448 -4.34 -2.92 20.22
N ALA A 449 -4.70 -3.25 21.46
CA ALA A 449 -3.83 -3.03 22.62
C ALA A 449 -2.58 -3.96 22.56
N PRO A 450 -1.40 -3.51 23.03
CA PRO A 450 -0.18 -4.31 23.03
C PRO A 450 -0.30 -5.50 24.00
N VAL A 451 0.10 -6.66 23.51
CA VAL A 451 0.22 -7.90 24.26
C VAL A 451 1.49 -8.61 23.78
N PRO A 452 2.30 -9.23 24.66
CA PRO A 452 3.47 -10.01 24.26
C PRO A 452 3.18 -11.00 23.12
N GLY A 453 4.01 -11.00 22.09
CA GLY A 453 3.86 -11.88 20.93
C GLY A 453 2.83 -11.44 19.89
N LYS A 454 2.04 -10.39 20.14
CA LYS A 454 1.01 -9.85 19.22
C LYS A 454 1.64 -8.97 18.14
N ARG A 455 1.07 -9.00 16.95
CA ARG A 455 1.37 -8.07 15.85
C ARG A 455 0.49 -6.83 15.95
N MET A 456 1.09 -5.65 15.76
CA MET A 456 0.36 -4.39 15.72
C MET A 456 -0.43 -4.28 14.42
N LEU A 457 -1.61 -3.65 14.50
CA LEU A 457 -2.47 -3.38 13.35
C LEU A 457 -1.75 -2.50 12.34
N SER A 458 -1.73 -2.91 11.08
CA SER A 458 -1.07 -2.21 9.99
C SER A 458 -2.07 -1.56 9.02
N SER A 459 -1.64 -0.52 8.32
CA SER A 459 -2.34 0.02 7.14
C SER A 459 -1.68 -0.38 5.82
N MET A 460 -0.56 -1.11 5.82
CA MET A 460 0.08 -1.62 4.60
C MET A 460 -0.88 -2.53 3.85
N THR A 461 -1.13 -2.23 2.58
CA THR A 461 -2.21 -2.84 1.79
C THR A 461 -1.71 -3.26 0.41
N PRO A 462 -0.74 -4.20 0.33
CA PRO A 462 -0.37 -4.77 -0.95
C PRO A 462 -1.60 -5.42 -1.59
N SER A 463 -1.83 -5.11 -2.88
CA SER A 463 -3.07 -5.49 -3.56
C SER A 463 -2.85 -5.74 -5.05
N TRP A 464 -3.75 -6.49 -5.66
CA TRP A 464 -3.98 -6.46 -7.09
C TRP A 464 -5.47 -6.55 -7.42
N ILE A 465 -5.77 -6.09 -8.63
CA ILE A 465 -7.08 -6.24 -9.26
C ILE A 465 -6.92 -6.97 -10.59
N GLU A 466 -7.84 -7.86 -10.89
CA GLU A 466 -7.83 -8.66 -12.10
C GLU A 466 -9.22 -8.78 -12.71
N SER A 467 -9.28 -8.60 -14.04
CA SER A 467 -10.45 -8.91 -14.87
C SER A 467 -10.04 -9.83 -16.02
N ASP A 468 -10.99 -10.20 -16.87
CA ASP A 468 -10.68 -10.98 -18.08
C ASP A 468 -9.79 -10.22 -19.06
N ALA A 469 -9.75 -8.89 -18.98
CA ALA A 469 -9.00 -8.04 -19.88
C ALA A 469 -7.68 -7.51 -19.29
N LYS A 470 -7.61 -7.31 -17.99
CA LYS A 470 -6.49 -6.59 -17.35
C LYS A 470 -6.14 -7.17 -15.99
N LEU A 471 -4.89 -6.99 -15.62
CA LEU A 471 -4.35 -7.21 -14.29
C LEU A 471 -3.57 -5.95 -13.89
N ALA A 472 -3.70 -5.49 -12.64
CA ALA A 472 -2.84 -4.46 -12.09
C ALA A 472 -2.44 -4.82 -10.65
N VAL A 473 -1.15 -4.78 -10.36
CA VAL A 473 -0.53 -5.00 -9.04
C VAL A 473 -0.10 -3.65 -8.49
N MET A 474 -0.43 -3.34 -7.24
CA MET A 474 -0.23 -2.00 -6.71
C MET A 474 -0.11 -1.94 -5.19
N GLY A 475 0.48 -0.84 -4.71
CA GLY A 475 0.47 -0.43 -3.32
C GLY A 475 1.24 0.87 -3.13
N ALA A 476 1.25 1.37 -1.91
CA ALA A 476 1.83 2.67 -1.58
C ALA A 476 2.38 2.69 -0.15
N PRO A 477 3.33 3.59 0.18
CA PRO A 477 3.64 4.01 1.54
C PRO A 477 2.69 5.10 2.02
N GLY A 478 2.81 5.47 3.31
CA GLY A 478 2.15 6.66 3.85
C GLY A 478 1.20 6.35 5.01
N GLY A 479 1.57 5.43 5.92
CA GLY A 479 0.81 5.10 7.13
C GLY A 479 -0.68 4.87 6.83
N SER A 480 -1.55 5.57 7.54
CA SER A 480 -3.00 5.45 7.32
C SER A 480 -3.47 5.83 5.92
N ARG A 481 -2.74 6.70 5.22
CA ARG A 481 -3.06 7.13 3.84
C ARG A 481 -2.84 6.04 2.79
N ILE A 482 -2.11 4.97 3.10
CA ILE A 482 -1.91 3.82 2.19
C ILE A 482 -3.26 3.31 1.67
N ILE A 483 -4.20 3.08 2.56
CA ILE A 483 -5.52 2.51 2.24
C ILE A 483 -6.26 3.38 1.22
N THR A 484 -6.25 4.68 1.40
CA THR A 484 -6.96 5.62 0.52
C THR A 484 -6.23 5.85 -0.81
N GLN A 485 -4.90 5.70 -0.84
CA GLN A 485 -4.13 5.71 -2.07
C GLN A 485 -4.45 4.48 -2.92
N VAL A 486 -4.45 3.28 -2.32
CA VAL A 486 -4.80 2.04 -3.04
C VAL A 486 -6.26 2.05 -3.49
N LEU A 487 -7.19 2.56 -2.68
CA LEU A 487 -8.58 2.77 -3.11
C LEU A 487 -8.66 3.64 -4.37
N GLN A 488 -7.99 4.81 -4.37
CA GLN A 488 -8.02 5.73 -5.50
C GLN A 488 -7.33 5.14 -6.74
N ALA A 489 -6.28 4.33 -6.55
CA ALA A 489 -5.65 3.59 -7.65
C ALA A 489 -6.62 2.57 -8.28
N ILE A 490 -7.35 1.79 -7.47
CA ILE A 490 -8.36 0.85 -7.97
C ILE A 490 -9.46 1.59 -8.76
N LEU A 491 -9.97 2.69 -8.20
CA LEU A 491 -10.98 3.52 -8.89
C LEU A 491 -10.46 4.11 -10.20
N ALA A 492 -9.19 4.52 -10.26
CA ALA A 492 -8.57 5.07 -11.46
C ALA A 492 -8.38 4.00 -12.55
N TYR A 493 -7.96 2.79 -12.19
CA TYR A 493 -7.93 1.67 -13.13
C TYR A 493 -9.33 1.30 -13.65
N ASP A 494 -10.36 1.32 -12.79
CA ASP A 494 -11.75 1.14 -13.21
C ASP A 494 -12.22 2.24 -14.18
N MET A 495 -11.70 3.46 -14.02
CA MET A 495 -11.93 4.58 -14.95
C MET A 495 -11.11 4.48 -16.24
N GLY A 496 -10.24 3.47 -16.38
CA GLY A 496 -9.49 3.19 -17.60
C GLY A 496 -8.14 3.90 -17.69
N MET A 497 -7.61 4.46 -16.60
CA MET A 497 -6.29 5.10 -16.58
C MET A 497 -5.17 4.07 -16.75
N ASP A 498 -4.05 4.48 -17.32
CA ASP A 498 -2.83 3.68 -17.41
C ASP A 498 -2.01 3.70 -16.10
N ALA A 499 -1.02 2.81 -15.98
CA ALA A 499 -0.23 2.62 -14.76
C ALA A 499 0.49 3.91 -14.32
N GLN A 500 1.08 4.66 -15.25
CA GLN A 500 1.80 5.89 -14.91
C GLN A 500 0.86 7.01 -14.47
N ALA A 501 -0.29 7.13 -15.13
CA ALA A 501 -1.32 8.10 -14.74
C ALA A 501 -1.90 7.78 -13.36
N VAL A 502 -2.09 6.48 -13.04
CA VAL A 502 -2.54 6.03 -11.70
C VAL A 502 -1.50 6.39 -10.63
N ALA A 503 -0.22 6.15 -10.88
CA ALA A 503 0.85 6.47 -9.93
C ALA A 503 0.95 7.99 -9.68
N ALA A 504 0.72 8.81 -10.70
CA ALA A 504 0.84 10.27 -10.64
C ALA A 504 -0.39 11.00 -10.08
N LEU A 505 -1.51 10.31 -9.82
CA LEU A 505 -2.76 10.94 -9.36
C LEU A 505 -2.55 11.84 -8.14
N PRO A 506 -3.06 13.08 -8.15
CA PRO A 506 -3.23 13.86 -6.93
C PRO A 506 -4.28 13.22 -6.02
N ARG A 507 -4.04 13.25 -4.72
CA ARG A 507 -4.77 12.42 -3.76
C ARG A 507 -5.61 13.21 -2.79
N VAL A 508 -6.70 12.58 -2.34
CA VAL A 508 -7.50 13.02 -1.20
C VAL A 508 -7.51 11.95 -0.12
N HIS A 509 -7.60 12.35 1.14
CA HIS A 509 -7.62 11.44 2.26
C HIS A 509 -8.61 11.89 3.33
N HIS A 510 -9.28 10.93 3.95
CA HIS A 510 -10.08 11.10 5.17
C HIS A 510 -10.01 9.83 6.00
N GLN A 511 -9.74 9.96 7.30
CA GLN A 511 -9.57 8.80 8.19
C GLN A 511 -10.54 8.80 9.38
N TRP A 512 -11.77 9.31 9.16
CA TRP A 512 -12.79 9.51 10.19
C TRP A 512 -12.41 10.61 11.18
N LEU A 513 -11.31 10.49 11.88
CA LEU A 513 -10.76 11.49 12.77
C LEU A 513 -9.26 11.71 12.49
N PRO A 514 -8.80 12.96 12.40
CA PRO A 514 -9.60 14.20 12.45
C PRO A 514 -10.64 14.28 11.31
N ASP A 515 -11.76 14.99 11.58
CA ASP A 515 -12.86 15.18 10.61
C ASP A 515 -12.50 16.25 9.57
N VAL A 516 -11.57 15.90 8.69
CA VAL A 516 -11.04 16.79 7.66
C VAL A 516 -10.68 16.02 6.39
N ILE A 517 -11.03 16.54 5.24
CA ILE A 517 -10.50 16.09 3.95
C ILE A 517 -9.11 16.70 3.80
N ALA A 518 -8.06 15.88 3.84
CA ALA A 518 -6.74 16.28 3.39
C ALA A 518 -6.67 16.12 1.87
N ALA A 519 -6.18 17.12 1.16
CA ALA A 519 -6.03 17.09 -0.28
C ALA A 519 -4.65 17.60 -0.69
N GLU A 520 -3.98 16.87 -1.62
CA GLU A 520 -2.74 17.31 -2.22
C GLU A 520 -2.94 18.53 -3.12
N PRO A 521 -1.87 19.31 -3.42
CA PRO A 521 -1.92 20.33 -4.43
C PRO A 521 -2.46 19.78 -5.76
N GLY A 522 -3.46 20.45 -6.33
CA GLY A 522 -4.08 20.04 -7.59
C GLY A 522 -5.10 18.90 -7.51
N ALA A 523 -5.28 18.25 -6.35
CA ALA A 523 -6.30 17.21 -6.20
C ALA A 523 -7.73 17.73 -6.28
N LEU A 524 -7.97 18.91 -5.77
CA LEU A 524 -9.28 19.56 -5.76
C LEU A 524 -9.18 21.00 -6.30
N GLY A 525 -9.97 21.33 -7.31
CA GLY A 525 -10.09 22.71 -7.79
C GLY A 525 -10.85 23.59 -6.79
N PRO A 526 -10.69 24.93 -6.86
CA PRO A 526 -11.34 25.87 -5.92
C PRO A 526 -12.86 25.74 -5.87
N GLU A 527 -13.50 25.48 -7.00
CA GLU A 527 -14.95 25.28 -7.11
C GLU A 527 -15.39 24.00 -6.38
N VAL A 528 -14.65 22.90 -6.57
CA VAL A 528 -14.90 21.61 -5.89
C VAL A 528 -14.77 21.79 -4.38
N ILE A 529 -13.73 22.50 -3.91
CA ILE A 529 -13.52 22.80 -2.50
C ILE A 529 -14.70 23.61 -1.94
N ALA A 530 -15.17 24.62 -2.67
CA ALA A 530 -16.31 25.43 -2.25
C ALA A 530 -17.60 24.60 -2.12
N LEU A 531 -17.86 23.71 -3.08
CA LEU A 531 -19.01 22.80 -3.04
C LEU A 531 -18.91 21.78 -1.89
N LEU A 532 -17.75 21.19 -1.65
CA LEU A 532 -17.53 20.29 -0.50
C LEU A 532 -17.74 20.98 0.85
N LYS A 533 -17.27 22.23 0.97
CA LYS A 533 -17.55 23.05 2.17
C LYS A 533 -19.04 23.36 2.33
N ALA A 534 -19.74 23.64 1.23
CA ALA A 534 -21.19 23.84 1.25
C ALA A 534 -21.97 22.57 1.65
N MET A 535 -21.45 21.39 1.32
CA MET A 535 -21.96 20.10 1.80
C MET A 535 -21.67 19.84 3.29
N GLY A 536 -20.84 20.65 3.94
CA GLY A 536 -20.50 20.54 5.36
C GLY A 536 -19.15 19.86 5.65
N HIS A 537 -18.31 19.61 4.64
CA HIS A 537 -16.95 19.12 4.86
C HIS A 537 -16.00 20.23 5.33
N THR A 538 -15.06 19.88 6.20
CA THR A 538 -13.82 20.64 6.40
C THR A 538 -12.81 20.16 5.36
N VAL A 539 -12.21 21.08 4.61
CA VAL A 539 -11.21 20.75 3.57
C VAL A 539 -9.91 21.49 3.88
N ASN A 540 -8.83 20.71 4.01
CA ASN A 540 -7.46 21.18 4.08
C ASN A 540 -6.75 20.82 2.77
N ALA A 541 -6.67 21.75 1.84
CA ALA A 541 -5.84 21.66 0.64
C ALA A 541 -4.44 22.11 1.02
N GLY A 542 -3.57 21.16 1.40
CA GLY A 542 -2.21 21.42 1.84
C GLY A 542 -1.27 21.81 0.70
N GLU A 543 -0.07 22.27 1.08
CA GLU A 543 1.03 22.56 0.14
C GLU A 543 1.90 21.32 -0.13
N ASN A 544 1.81 20.30 0.71
CA ASN A 544 2.63 19.09 0.64
C ASN A 544 1.93 17.96 -0.11
N THR A 545 2.72 17.22 -0.88
CA THR A 545 2.34 15.94 -1.47
C THR A 545 2.72 14.81 -0.53
N TRP A 546 2.08 13.64 -0.69
CA TRP A 546 2.38 12.45 0.09
C TRP A 546 2.32 11.17 -0.72
N GLY A 547 2.87 10.10 -0.16
CA GLY A 547 2.87 8.77 -0.76
C GLY A 547 3.96 8.57 -1.80
N ASN A 548 4.00 7.36 -2.34
CA ASN A 548 4.93 6.89 -3.35
C ASN A 548 4.37 5.61 -3.96
N LEU A 549 3.27 5.72 -4.72
CA LEU A 549 2.58 4.57 -5.29
C LEU A 549 3.42 3.91 -6.38
N GLN A 550 3.56 2.59 -6.28
CA GLN A 550 4.24 1.75 -7.27
C GLN A 550 3.25 0.75 -7.84
N THR A 551 3.17 0.67 -9.16
CA THR A 551 2.21 -0.22 -9.81
C THR A 551 2.75 -0.79 -11.12
N VAL A 552 2.36 -2.02 -11.42
CA VAL A 552 2.57 -2.65 -12.73
C VAL A 552 1.26 -3.19 -13.25
N ALA A 553 1.05 -3.13 -14.56
CA ALA A 553 -0.19 -3.59 -15.17
C ALA A 553 0.08 -4.41 -16.44
N TRP A 554 -0.79 -5.39 -16.67
CA TRP A 554 -0.83 -6.21 -17.87
C TRP A 554 -2.19 -6.06 -18.55
N ASP A 555 -2.22 -5.54 -19.76
CA ASP A 555 -3.38 -5.60 -20.65
C ASP A 555 -3.34 -6.91 -21.43
N LYS A 556 -4.18 -7.87 -21.02
CA LYS A 556 -4.23 -9.23 -21.58
C LYS A 556 -4.75 -9.27 -23.02
N ARG A 557 -5.49 -8.22 -23.45
CA ARG A 557 -6.02 -8.13 -24.82
C ARG A 557 -5.01 -7.54 -25.79
N ALA A 558 -4.31 -6.50 -25.35
CA ALA A 558 -3.24 -5.89 -26.12
C ALA A 558 -1.92 -6.64 -25.98
N ASP A 559 -1.84 -7.57 -25.02
CA ASP A 559 -0.65 -8.31 -24.62
C ASP A 559 0.54 -7.39 -24.32
N THR A 560 0.29 -6.37 -23.50
CA THR A 560 1.29 -5.36 -23.16
C THR A 560 1.44 -5.20 -21.65
N LEU A 561 2.68 -5.11 -21.20
CA LEU A 561 3.05 -4.74 -19.83
C LEU A 561 3.31 -3.24 -19.74
N SER A 562 2.97 -2.66 -18.62
CA SER A 562 3.32 -1.28 -18.28
C SER A 562 3.63 -1.17 -16.79
N GLY A 563 4.42 -0.16 -16.43
CA GLY A 563 4.69 0.19 -15.04
C GLY A 563 4.46 1.67 -14.79
N GLY A 564 4.16 2.01 -13.53
CA GLY A 564 4.02 3.37 -13.05
C GLY A 564 4.73 3.55 -11.72
N THR A 565 5.60 4.53 -11.64
CA THR A 565 6.24 4.99 -10.41
C THR A 565 5.80 6.42 -10.09
N ASP A 566 5.64 6.69 -8.83
CA ASP A 566 5.17 8.00 -8.35
C ASP A 566 6.19 9.10 -8.64
N PRO A 567 5.81 10.15 -9.41
CA PRO A 567 6.73 11.24 -9.74
C PRO A 567 7.12 12.11 -8.53
N ARG A 568 6.48 11.94 -7.37
CA ARG A 568 6.89 12.61 -6.12
C ARG A 568 8.21 12.08 -5.59
N ASN A 569 8.58 10.87 -5.99
CA ASN A 569 9.88 10.26 -5.69
C ASN A 569 10.71 10.14 -6.98
N PRO A 570 11.63 11.06 -7.24
CA PRO A 570 12.38 11.11 -8.50
C PRO A 570 13.40 9.98 -8.67
N VAL A 571 13.70 9.20 -7.62
CA VAL A 571 14.61 8.05 -7.69
C VAL A 571 13.90 6.72 -7.88
N GLY A 572 12.56 6.71 -7.89
CA GLY A 572 11.75 5.54 -8.21
C GLY A 572 11.86 5.14 -9.68
N GLU A 573 11.67 3.87 -9.96
CA GLU A 573 11.68 3.35 -11.33
C GLU A 573 10.59 2.30 -11.54
N ALA A 574 9.96 2.36 -12.73
CA ALA A 574 9.15 1.29 -13.26
C ALA A 574 9.74 0.83 -14.60
N ALA A 575 10.09 -0.45 -14.70
CA ALA A 575 10.76 -1.01 -15.87
C ALA A 575 10.06 -2.27 -16.37
N VAL A 576 10.12 -2.49 -17.68
CA VAL A 576 9.60 -3.69 -18.36
C VAL A 576 10.75 -4.35 -19.11
N LEU A 577 10.90 -5.67 -18.92
CA LEU A 577 11.83 -6.54 -19.63
C LEU A 577 10.99 -7.55 -20.43
N LEU A 578 11.00 -7.44 -21.75
CA LEU A 578 10.28 -8.39 -22.62
C LEU A 578 11.08 -9.70 -22.78
N GLU A 579 10.39 -10.83 -22.98
CA GLU A 579 11.06 -12.15 -23.14
C GLU A 579 12.07 -12.20 -24.29
N ALA A 580 11.84 -11.45 -25.36
CA ALA A 580 12.78 -11.34 -26.48
C ALA A 580 14.11 -10.65 -26.11
N GLU A 581 14.17 -9.97 -24.96
CA GLU A 581 15.33 -9.24 -24.43
C GLU A 581 15.96 -9.95 -23.23
N ALA A 582 15.35 -11.06 -22.78
CA ALA A 582 15.95 -11.93 -21.78
C ALA A 582 16.99 -12.82 -22.45
N PRO A 583 18.18 -13.05 -21.86
CA PRO A 583 19.28 -13.79 -22.47
C PRO A 583 18.99 -15.27 -22.66
#